data_cd2ce4adac324270edfaa17c207d59ac
#
_entry.id   cd2ce4adac324270edfaa17c207d59ac
#
_cell.length_a   1.000
_cell.length_b   1.000
_cell.length_c   1.000
_cell.angle_alpha   90.00
_cell.angle_beta   90.00
_cell.angle_gamma   90.00
#
_symmetry.space_group_name_H-M   'P 1'
#
loop_
_entity.id
_entity.type
_entity.pdbx_description
1 polymer ?
#
loop_
_entity_poly.entity_id
_entity_poly.type
_entity_poly.pdbx_seq_one_letter_code
_entity_poly.pdbx_strand_id
1 'polypeptide(L)'
;MNTGSIGIHKLTGSLTYKGADGENKTVQIVPSTYQVVAQTSDVKFKEVIEKDPTGGSIVADNLRVVYRGVTNPISATINGANGAVSLVASSGNLSSAGANKWNYTPAGGNEVVFTASAKASSGRTISVRETFRIKPVPPARGNILGQTSQAIPANGLAGQTVRIDWPDFLFPITGEVTSFNVKVPGQPTVRVSGNKMSGAAAALSKAQKGDVVGVFDIKYKTNSGQSGEASSVTIEVR
;
A
#
# COMPACT_ATOMS: atom_id res chain seq x y z
N MET A 1 -49.20 -14.51 19.31
CA MET A 1 -49.04 -15.48 18.21
C MET A 1 -49.60 -16.81 18.73
N ASN A 2 -50.53 -17.39 18.01
CA ASN A 2 -51.02 -18.71 18.39
C ASN A 2 -49.95 -19.72 17.97
N THR A 3 -49.25 -20.30 18.94
CA THR A 3 -48.24 -21.32 18.71
C THR A 3 -48.96 -22.57 18.26
N GLY A 4 -49.02 -22.81 16.96
CA GLY A 4 -49.68 -23.94 16.35
C GLY A 4 -49.20 -25.29 16.89
N SER A 5 -49.77 -26.38 16.36
CA SER A 5 -49.45 -27.77 16.70
C SER A 5 -47.93 -28.06 16.61
N ILE A 6 -47.46 -29.02 17.43
CA ILE A 6 -46.09 -29.55 17.35
C ILE A 6 -45.80 -30.01 15.93
N GLY A 7 -44.68 -29.60 15.37
CA GLY A 7 -44.26 -29.96 14.01
C GLY A 7 -43.43 -28.90 13.31
N ILE A 8 -43.14 -29.15 12.04
CA ILE A 8 -42.40 -28.22 11.18
C ILE A 8 -43.42 -27.28 10.52
N HIS A 9 -43.21 -25.98 10.68
CA HIS A 9 -44.04 -24.93 10.11
C HIS A 9 -43.24 -24.07 9.15
N LYS A 10 -43.91 -23.57 8.10
CA LYS A 10 -43.33 -22.68 7.13
C LYS A 10 -43.74 -21.26 7.42
N LEU A 11 -42.78 -20.37 7.56
CA LEU A 11 -42.99 -18.93 7.66
C LEU A 11 -42.97 -18.33 6.25
N THR A 12 -44.06 -17.71 5.84
CA THR A 12 -44.14 -16.96 4.58
C THR A 12 -44.89 -15.68 4.83
N GLY A 13 -44.59 -14.66 4.08
CA GLY A 13 -45.26 -13.36 4.23
C GLY A 13 -44.64 -12.30 3.34
N SER A 14 -45.19 -11.12 3.41
CA SER A 14 -44.64 -9.94 2.73
C SER A 14 -44.65 -8.77 3.70
N LEU A 15 -43.65 -7.90 3.57
CA LEU A 15 -43.57 -6.64 4.29
C LEU A 15 -43.82 -5.49 3.28
N THR A 16 -44.86 -4.70 3.55
CA THR A 16 -45.12 -3.49 2.77
C THR A 16 -44.71 -2.27 3.57
N TYR A 17 -43.89 -1.42 2.99
CA TYR A 17 -43.42 -0.16 3.61
C TYR A 17 -43.48 1.01 2.60
N LYS A 18 -43.53 2.21 3.12
CA LYS A 18 -43.55 3.41 2.30
C LYS A 18 -42.11 3.85 1.97
N GLY A 19 -41.73 3.86 0.70
CA GLY A 19 -40.42 4.32 0.24
C GLY A 19 -40.23 5.82 0.44
N ALA A 20 -38.99 6.29 0.28
CA ALA A 20 -38.65 7.70 0.35
C ALA A 20 -39.34 8.55 -0.77
N ASP A 21 -39.77 7.89 -1.83
CA ASP A 21 -40.55 8.42 -2.96
C ASP A 21 -42.05 8.52 -2.66
N GLY A 22 -42.48 8.10 -1.46
CA GLY A 22 -43.87 8.09 -1.03
C GLY A 22 -44.69 6.92 -1.54
N GLU A 23 -44.13 6.02 -2.35
CA GLU A 23 -44.81 4.84 -2.86
C GLU A 23 -44.73 3.63 -1.91
N ASN A 24 -45.73 2.76 -1.97
CA ASN A 24 -45.72 1.52 -1.19
C ASN A 24 -44.85 0.47 -1.90
N LYS A 25 -43.81 0.01 -1.21
CA LYS A 25 -42.93 -1.07 -1.67
C LYS A 25 -43.19 -2.33 -0.88
N THR A 26 -43.35 -3.46 -1.57
CA THR A 26 -43.61 -4.76 -0.95
C THR A 26 -42.41 -5.69 -1.17
N VAL A 27 -41.84 -6.18 -0.08
CA VAL A 27 -40.77 -7.18 -0.09
C VAL A 27 -41.34 -8.50 0.42
N GLN A 28 -41.10 -9.56 -0.34
CA GLN A 28 -41.47 -10.91 0.08
C GLN A 28 -40.44 -11.40 1.12
N ILE A 29 -40.96 -11.95 2.23
CA ILE A 29 -40.13 -12.63 3.23
C ILE A 29 -39.63 -13.93 2.60
N VAL A 30 -38.33 -14.18 2.64
CA VAL A 30 -37.77 -15.45 2.18
C VAL A 30 -38.35 -16.57 3.01
N PRO A 31 -39.01 -17.58 2.38
CA PRO A 31 -39.63 -18.64 3.09
C PRO A 31 -38.63 -19.38 3.99
N SER A 32 -38.90 -19.40 5.30
CA SER A 32 -38.12 -20.15 6.28
C SER A 32 -38.98 -21.16 7.00
N THR A 33 -38.39 -22.22 7.53
CA THR A 33 -39.05 -23.22 8.31
C THR A 33 -38.63 -23.12 9.77
N TYR A 34 -39.58 -23.29 10.68
CA TYR A 34 -39.31 -23.42 12.11
C TYR A 34 -40.01 -24.67 12.66
N GLN A 35 -39.47 -25.25 13.69
CA GLN A 35 -40.04 -26.43 14.35
C GLN A 35 -40.61 -26.06 15.70
N VAL A 36 -41.84 -26.37 15.89
CA VAL A 36 -42.50 -26.33 17.22
C VAL A 36 -42.31 -27.69 17.87
N VAL A 37 -41.63 -27.73 19.01
CA VAL A 37 -41.40 -28.93 19.81
C VAL A 37 -42.17 -28.84 21.12
N ALA A 38 -42.54 -30.00 21.72
CA ALA A 38 -43.15 -30.02 23.05
C ALA A 38 -42.16 -29.40 24.06
N GLN A 39 -42.68 -28.53 24.92
CA GLN A 39 -41.87 -27.92 25.96
C GLN A 39 -41.44 -28.98 26.98
N THR A 40 -40.17 -29.36 26.98
CA THR A 40 -39.57 -30.09 28.09
C THR A 40 -38.80 -29.08 28.94
N SER A 41 -38.86 -29.22 30.27
CA SER A 41 -38.35 -28.25 31.26
C SER A 41 -36.86 -27.91 31.16
N ASP A 42 -36.13 -28.59 30.30
CA ASP A 42 -34.67 -28.44 30.18
C ASP A 42 -34.18 -27.90 28.84
N VAL A 43 -35.06 -27.40 27.96
CA VAL A 43 -34.63 -26.82 26.67
C VAL A 43 -34.15 -25.39 26.87
N LYS A 44 -32.85 -25.20 27.01
CA LYS A 44 -32.21 -23.90 26.90
C LYS A 44 -32.07 -23.52 25.41
N PHE A 45 -32.97 -22.67 24.91
CA PHE A 45 -32.82 -22.09 23.61
C PHE A 45 -31.59 -21.18 23.62
N LYS A 46 -30.55 -21.55 22.91
CA LYS A 46 -29.46 -20.63 22.56
C LYS A 46 -29.90 -19.95 21.28
N GLU A 47 -30.41 -18.74 21.41
CA GLU A 47 -30.65 -17.89 20.24
C GLU A 47 -29.30 -17.63 19.55
N VAL A 48 -29.03 -18.33 18.46
CA VAL A 48 -27.94 -17.99 17.56
C VAL A 48 -28.47 -16.92 16.62
N ILE A 49 -28.40 -15.67 17.05
CA ILE A 49 -28.54 -14.55 16.14
C ILE A 49 -27.27 -14.59 15.27
N GLU A 50 -27.35 -15.23 14.10
CA GLU A 50 -26.39 -14.97 13.04
C GLU A 50 -26.54 -13.48 12.70
N LYS A 51 -25.73 -12.65 13.33
CA LYS A 51 -25.59 -11.27 12.89
C LYS A 51 -25.02 -11.32 11.49
N ASP A 52 -25.82 -10.95 10.51
CA ASP A 52 -25.30 -10.59 9.20
C ASP A 52 -24.14 -9.63 9.40
N PRO A 53 -23.01 -9.84 8.71
CA PRO A 53 -21.85 -8.96 8.85
C PRO A 53 -22.26 -7.55 8.44
N THR A 54 -22.56 -6.71 9.43
CA THR A 54 -22.84 -5.29 9.23
C THR A 54 -21.51 -4.55 9.18
N GLY A 55 -21.02 -4.28 7.99
CA GLY A 55 -19.84 -3.46 7.75
C GLY A 55 -19.36 -3.63 6.32
N GLY A 56 -19.37 -2.56 5.56
CA GLY A 56 -18.73 -2.47 4.26
C GLY A 56 -17.35 -1.82 4.42
N SER A 57 -16.35 -2.27 3.69
CA SER A 57 -15.13 -1.50 3.51
C SER A 57 -15.22 -0.72 2.19
N ILE A 58 -14.92 0.59 2.24
CA ILE A 58 -14.72 1.38 1.02
C ILE A 58 -13.26 1.25 0.67
N VAL A 59 -12.98 0.62 -0.47
CA VAL A 59 -11.63 0.45 -0.99
C VAL A 59 -11.50 1.21 -2.29
N ALA A 60 -10.47 2.02 -2.44
CA ALA A 60 -10.14 2.64 -3.72
C ALA A 60 -9.49 1.58 -4.62
N ASP A 61 -10.24 1.06 -5.59
CA ASP A 61 -9.82 -0.06 -6.45
C ASP A 61 -8.51 0.22 -7.22
N ASN A 62 -8.20 1.50 -7.47
CA ASN A 62 -6.95 1.91 -8.11
C ASN A 62 -5.72 1.88 -7.19
N LEU A 63 -5.90 1.66 -5.88
CA LEU A 63 -4.82 1.64 -4.89
C LEU A 63 -4.35 0.22 -4.52
N ARG A 64 -4.82 -0.82 -5.21
CA ARG A 64 -4.31 -2.19 -5.04
C ARG A 64 -2.94 -2.34 -5.69
N VAL A 65 -1.94 -1.73 -5.07
CA VAL A 65 -0.58 -1.70 -5.55
C VAL A 65 0.37 -2.10 -4.43
N VAL A 66 1.35 -2.92 -4.77
CA VAL A 66 2.53 -3.20 -3.96
C VAL A 66 3.77 -2.80 -4.74
N TYR A 67 4.81 -2.40 -4.04
CA TYR A 67 6.04 -1.89 -4.66
C TYR A 67 7.18 -2.89 -4.53
N ARG A 68 7.90 -3.07 -5.65
CA ARG A 68 9.08 -3.92 -5.73
C ARG A 68 10.24 -3.25 -5.00
N GLY A 69 11.02 -4.05 -4.23
CA GLY A 69 12.22 -3.56 -3.54
C GLY A 69 11.98 -2.84 -2.22
N VAL A 70 10.73 -2.81 -1.75
CA VAL A 70 10.38 -2.35 -0.41
C VAL A 70 9.46 -3.35 0.26
N THR A 71 9.40 -3.30 1.58
CA THR A 71 8.44 -4.07 2.36
C THR A 71 7.07 -3.41 2.29
N ASN A 72 6.06 -4.17 1.87
CA ASN A 72 4.69 -3.70 1.75
C ASN A 72 3.88 -4.24 2.95
N PRO A 73 3.39 -3.39 3.86
CA PRO A 73 2.51 -3.82 4.94
C PRO A 73 1.14 -4.18 4.37
N ILE A 74 0.66 -5.39 4.69
CA ILE A 74 -0.64 -5.91 4.27
C ILE A 74 -1.45 -6.21 5.53
N SER A 75 -2.71 -5.81 5.53
CA SER A 75 -3.68 -6.17 6.56
C SER A 75 -4.87 -6.87 5.92
N ALA A 76 -5.39 -7.91 6.55
CA ALA A 76 -6.56 -8.62 6.07
C ALA A 76 -7.56 -8.84 7.20
N THR A 77 -8.84 -8.61 6.90
CA THR A 77 -9.95 -8.90 7.81
C THR A 77 -11.04 -9.65 7.05
N ILE A 78 -11.71 -10.57 7.71
CA ILE A 78 -12.85 -11.32 7.17
C ILE A 78 -14.01 -11.14 8.12
N ASN A 79 -15.12 -10.56 7.62
CA ASN A 79 -16.34 -10.41 8.39
C ASN A 79 -16.94 -11.79 8.69
N GLY A 80 -17.41 -11.99 9.91
CA GLY A 80 -17.92 -13.28 10.37
C GLY A 80 -16.83 -14.31 10.73
N ALA A 81 -15.54 -13.92 10.70
CA ALA A 81 -14.46 -14.77 11.17
C ALA A 81 -14.51 -14.97 12.69
N ASN A 82 -14.34 -16.22 13.11
CA ASN A 82 -14.12 -16.58 14.51
C ASN A 82 -12.67 -17.07 14.67
N GLY A 83 -11.77 -16.15 15.04
CA GLY A 83 -10.35 -16.43 15.22
C GLY A 83 -9.45 -15.71 14.22
N ALA A 84 -8.20 -16.20 14.13
CA ALA A 84 -7.17 -15.59 13.31
C ALA A 84 -7.44 -15.76 11.81
N VAL A 85 -7.14 -14.71 11.04
CA VAL A 85 -7.10 -14.75 9.58
C VAL A 85 -5.75 -15.31 9.14
N SER A 86 -5.77 -16.21 8.16
CA SER A 86 -4.58 -16.69 7.43
C SER A 86 -4.49 -15.94 6.11
N LEU A 87 -3.30 -15.51 5.71
CA LEU A 87 -3.03 -14.86 4.43
C LEU A 87 -1.97 -15.63 3.66
N VAL A 88 -2.23 -15.82 2.38
CA VAL A 88 -1.29 -16.46 1.43
C VAL A 88 -1.13 -15.55 0.22
N ALA A 89 0.11 -15.39 -0.26
CA ALA A 89 0.43 -14.70 -1.50
C ALA A 89 0.76 -15.73 -2.60
N SER A 90 0.33 -15.48 -3.84
CA SER A 90 0.62 -16.36 -4.99
C SER A 90 2.10 -16.35 -5.39
N SER A 91 2.87 -15.34 -4.98
CA SER A 91 4.31 -15.21 -5.22
C SER A 91 4.92 -14.27 -4.18
N GLY A 92 6.25 -14.18 -4.14
CA GLY A 92 6.97 -13.32 -3.23
C GLY A 92 7.10 -13.88 -1.82
N ASN A 93 7.63 -13.06 -0.91
CA ASN A 93 7.83 -13.43 0.49
C ASN A 93 6.80 -12.72 1.37
N LEU A 94 6.07 -13.49 2.16
CA LEU A 94 5.07 -13.01 3.11
C LEU A 94 5.47 -13.45 4.52
N SER A 95 5.64 -12.52 5.43
CA SER A 95 5.96 -12.78 6.84
C SER A 95 4.94 -12.15 7.77
N SER A 96 4.63 -12.79 8.88
CA SER A 96 3.72 -12.25 9.90
C SER A 96 4.32 -10.99 10.55
N ALA A 97 3.49 -9.97 10.75
CA ALA A 97 3.84 -8.72 11.41
C ALA A 97 2.91 -8.41 12.62
N GLY A 98 2.17 -9.41 13.08
CA GLY A 98 1.21 -9.31 14.18
C GLY A 98 -0.16 -9.87 13.80
N ALA A 99 -1.13 -9.70 14.67
CA ALA A 99 -2.49 -10.19 14.42
C ALA A 99 -3.08 -9.53 13.17
N ASN A 100 -3.45 -10.34 12.17
CA ASN A 100 -4.04 -9.91 10.90
C ASN A 100 -3.18 -8.90 10.11
N LYS A 101 -1.86 -8.91 10.33
CA LYS A 101 -0.89 -8.05 9.66
C LYS A 101 0.28 -8.86 9.12
N TRP A 102 0.75 -8.48 7.95
CA TRP A 102 1.88 -9.14 7.27
C TRP A 102 2.75 -8.10 6.59
N ASN A 103 4.01 -8.47 6.42
CA ASN A 103 4.97 -7.79 5.57
C ASN A 103 5.14 -8.61 4.30
N TYR A 104 4.93 -7.98 3.15
CA TYR A 104 5.06 -8.62 1.86
C TYR A 104 6.17 -7.97 1.04
N THR A 105 7.03 -8.81 0.43
CA THR A 105 8.08 -8.38 -0.52
C THR A 105 7.89 -9.14 -1.84
N PRO A 106 7.59 -8.43 -2.95
CA PRO A 106 7.46 -9.05 -4.27
C PRO A 106 8.75 -9.71 -4.74
N ALA A 107 8.68 -10.95 -5.26
CA ALA A 107 9.81 -11.62 -5.90
C ALA A 107 9.99 -11.21 -7.37
N GLY A 108 8.90 -10.88 -8.06
CA GLY A 108 8.88 -10.52 -9.48
C GLY A 108 7.46 -10.43 -10.03
N GLY A 109 7.32 -10.41 -11.35
CA GLY A 109 6.01 -10.32 -12.01
C GLY A 109 5.40 -8.92 -11.94
N ASN A 110 4.19 -8.78 -12.46
CA ASN A 110 3.44 -7.53 -12.49
C ASN A 110 2.22 -7.54 -11.56
N GLU A 111 1.86 -8.72 -11.05
CA GLU A 111 0.71 -8.93 -10.18
C GLU A 111 0.98 -9.99 -9.11
N VAL A 112 0.27 -9.88 -8.01
CA VAL A 112 0.20 -10.89 -6.95
C VAL A 112 -1.25 -11.05 -6.52
N VAL A 113 -1.67 -12.29 -6.26
CA VAL A 113 -2.98 -12.60 -5.68
C VAL A 113 -2.79 -12.93 -4.21
N PHE A 114 -3.44 -12.17 -3.34
CA PHE A 114 -3.57 -12.52 -1.94
C PHE A 114 -4.86 -13.30 -1.71
N THR A 115 -4.76 -14.37 -0.93
CA THR A 115 -5.91 -15.14 -0.47
C THR A 115 -5.93 -15.10 1.05
N ALA A 116 -6.93 -14.43 1.60
CA ALA A 116 -7.19 -14.43 3.04
C ALA A 116 -8.24 -15.51 3.35
N SER A 117 -8.06 -16.26 4.43
CA SER A 117 -9.02 -17.27 4.88
C SER A 117 -9.14 -17.31 6.40
N ALA A 118 -10.36 -17.61 6.89
CA ALA A 118 -10.65 -17.78 8.30
C ALA A 118 -11.79 -18.77 8.50
N LYS A 119 -11.95 -19.27 9.72
CA LYS A 119 -13.11 -20.08 10.14
C LYS A 119 -14.25 -19.16 10.58
N ALA A 120 -15.44 -19.42 10.10
CA ALA A 120 -16.67 -18.86 10.65
C ALA A 120 -17.07 -19.55 11.96
N SER A 121 -17.99 -18.95 12.71
CA SER A 121 -18.57 -19.56 13.93
C SER A 121 -19.23 -20.90 13.67
N SER A 122 -19.76 -21.11 12.45
CA SER A 122 -20.31 -22.39 11.97
C SER A 122 -19.26 -23.46 11.65
N GLY A 123 -17.94 -23.17 11.79
CA GLY A 123 -16.85 -24.05 11.41
C GLY A 123 -16.50 -24.03 9.92
N ARG A 124 -17.31 -23.38 9.06
CA ARG A 124 -17.04 -23.24 7.62
C ARG A 124 -15.85 -22.30 7.37
N THR A 125 -15.05 -22.61 6.38
CA THR A 125 -13.96 -21.70 5.93
C THR A 125 -14.53 -20.64 5.00
N ILE A 126 -14.25 -19.37 5.30
CA ILE A 126 -14.51 -18.22 4.43
C ILE A 126 -13.18 -17.84 3.81
N SER A 127 -13.16 -17.56 2.50
CA SER A 127 -11.96 -17.10 1.77
C SER A 127 -12.29 -15.93 0.89
N VAL A 128 -11.39 -14.96 0.84
CA VAL A 128 -11.44 -13.78 -0.03
C VAL A 128 -10.15 -13.70 -0.82
N ARG A 129 -10.25 -13.38 -2.11
CA ARG A 129 -9.10 -13.25 -3.01
C ARG A 129 -9.08 -11.86 -3.62
N GLU A 130 -7.88 -11.25 -3.62
CA GLU A 130 -7.67 -9.92 -4.17
C GLU A 130 -6.37 -9.88 -4.96
N THR A 131 -6.42 -9.22 -6.13
CA THR A 131 -5.26 -9.05 -7.01
C THR A 131 -4.67 -7.66 -6.82
N PHE A 132 -3.36 -7.61 -6.63
CA PHE A 132 -2.58 -6.38 -6.50
C PHE A 132 -1.58 -6.28 -7.64
N ARG A 133 -1.42 -5.08 -8.18
CA ARG A 133 -0.38 -4.78 -9.18
C ARG A 133 0.96 -4.57 -8.48
N ILE A 134 2.02 -5.15 -9.06
CA ILE A 134 3.39 -4.93 -8.60
C ILE A 134 4.02 -3.83 -9.46
N LYS A 135 4.37 -2.72 -8.84
CA LYS A 135 5.02 -1.57 -9.49
C LYS A 135 6.46 -1.40 -9.02
N PRO A 136 7.35 -0.84 -9.86
CA PRO A 136 8.64 -0.36 -9.38
C PRO A 136 8.45 0.82 -8.42
N VAL A 137 9.42 1.04 -7.54
CA VAL A 137 9.52 2.27 -6.76
C VAL A 137 9.67 3.45 -7.74
N PRO A 138 9.01 4.59 -7.51
CA PRO A 138 9.20 5.79 -8.31
C PRO A 138 10.69 6.19 -8.39
N PRO A 139 11.13 6.86 -9.46
CA PRO A 139 12.49 7.41 -9.54
C PRO A 139 12.77 8.34 -8.35
N ALA A 140 13.99 8.26 -7.82
CA ALA A 140 14.44 9.17 -6.76
C ALA A 140 14.56 10.60 -7.29
N ARG A 141 14.39 11.56 -6.42
CA ARG A 141 14.69 12.96 -6.67
C ARG A 141 16.12 13.24 -6.21
N GLY A 142 16.98 13.75 -7.13
CA GLY A 142 18.28 14.30 -6.76
C GLY A 142 18.12 15.62 -6.03
N ASN A 143 18.94 15.87 -5.00
CA ASN A 143 18.91 17.12 -4.29
C ASN A 143 20.28 17.48 -3.70
N ILE A 144 20.47 18.79 -3.45
CA ILE A 144 21.54 19.35 -2.63
C ILE A 144 20.85 20.25 -1.60
N LEU A 145 21.15 20.09 -0.31
CA LEU A 145 20.47 20.78 0.79
C LEU A 145 18.93 20.65 0.74
N GLY A 146 18.41 19.54 0.22
CA GLY A 146 16.96 19.29 0.10
C GLY A 146 16.29 19.93 -1.12
N GLN A 147 17.03 20.63 -1.99
CA GLN A 147 16.49 21.35 -3.14
C GLN A 147 17.01 20.75 -4.46
N THR A 148 16.16 20.76 -5.49
CA THR A 148 16.49 20.36 -6.88
C THR A 148 17.09 21.51 -7.68
N SER A 149 16.83 22.75 -7.26
CA SER A 149 17.39 23.97 -7.83
C SER A 149 17.64 24.97 -6.73
N GLN A 150 18.84 25.56 -6.69
CA GLN A 150 19.21 26.55 -5.69
C GLN A 150 20.40 27.38 -6.11
N ALA A 151 20.63 28.47 -5.37
CA ALA A 151 21.77 29.35 -5.58
C ALA A 151 22.82 29.12 -4.50
N ILE A 152 24.09 28.90 -4.95
CA ILE A 152 25.21 28.63 -4.05
C ILE A 152 26.39 29.54 -4.46
N PRO A 153 27.10 30.16 -3.49
CA PRO A 153 28.35 30.89 -3.79
C PRO A 153 29.40 29.99 -4.42
N ALA A 154 30.21 30.54 -5.34
CA ALA A 154 31.22 29.79 -6.07
C ALA A 154 32.18 29.01 -5.15
N ASN A 155 32.61 29.63 -4.04
CA ASN A 155 33.49 29.02 -3.04
C ASN A 155 32.82 27.91 -2.20
N GLY A 156 31.51 27.82 -2.23
CA GLY A 156 30.71 26.81 -1.51
C GLY A 156 30.41 25.55 -2.33
N LEU A 157 30.60 25.56 -3.66
CA LEU A 157 30.18 24.49 -4.57
C LEU A 157 30.85 23.14 -4.26
N ALA A 158 32.17 23.14 -4.10
CA ALA A 158 32.93 21.90 -3.87
C ALA A 158 32.62 21.24 -2.51
N GLY A 159 32.12 22.01 -1.53
CA GLY A 159 31.74 21.51 -0.23
C GLY A 159 30.39 20.80 -0.20
N GLN A 160 29.62 20.85 -1.28
CA GLN A 160 28.26 20.28 -1.31
C GLN A 160 28.29 18.76 -1.42
N THR A 161 27.13 18.18 -0.97
CA THR A 161 26.86 16.74 -1.05
C THR A 161 25.61 16.53 -1.86
N VAL A 162 25.68 15.73 -2.90
CA VAL A 162 24.53 15.29 -3.68
C VAL A 162 23.81 14.19 -2.89
N ARG A 163 22.52 14.32 -2.74
CA ARG A 163 21.65 13.41 -2.02
C ARG A 163 20.48 13.00 -2.90
N ILE A 164 19.73 12.01 -2.44
CA ILE A 164 18.49 11.58 -3.07
C ILE A 164 17.40 11.43 -2.01
N ASP A 165 16.16 11.61 -2.42
CA ASP A 165 14.98 11.37 -1.60
C ASP A 165 13.77 10.94 -2.46
N TRP A 166 12.69 10.57 -1.78
CA TRP A 166 11.40 10.21 -2.37
C TRP A 166 10.29 10.94 -1.61
N PRO A 167 10.11 12.26 -1.81
CA PRO A 167 9.26 13.10 -0.96
C PRO A 167 7.79 12.66 -0.91
N ASP A 168 7.27 12.09 -2.00
CA ASP A 168 5.86 11.69 -2.12
C ASP A 168 5.65 10.18 -1.99
N PHE A 169 6.67 9.44 -1.55
CA PHE A 169 6.61 7.99 -1.44
C PHE A 169 6.55 7.57 0.03
N LEU A 170 5.40 7.04 0.45
CA LEU A 170 5.09 6.77 1.86
C LEU A 170 5.81 5.55 2.46
N PHE A 171 6.48 4.75 1.63
CA PHE A 171 7.21 3.57 2.12
C PHE A 171 8.61 3.95 2.60
N PRO A 172 9.12 3.30 3.65
CA PRO A 172 10.46 3.57 4.15
C PRO A 172 11.51 3.07 3.14
N ILE A 173 12.08 3.99 2.40
CA ILE A 173 13.17 3.74 1.45
C ILE A 173 14.27 4.76 1.67
N THR A 174 15.51 4.29 1.65
CA THR A 174 16.71 5.13 1.69
C THR A 174 17.66 4.68 0.58
N GLY A 175 18.58 5.54 0.21
CA GLY A 175 19.58 5.19 -0.78
C GLY A 175 20.78 6.13 -0.71
N GLU A 176 21.87 5.68 -1.31
CA GLU A 176 23.11 6.41 -1.37
C GLU A 176 23.50 6.67 -2.81
N VAL A 177 23.96 7.88 -3.10
CA VAL A 177 24.50 8.26 -4.40
C VAL A 177 25.86 7.57 -4.60
N THR A 178 25.98 6.84 -5.70
CA THR A 178 27.20 6.10 -6.04
C THR A 178 28.08 6.84 -7.05
N SER A 179 27.48 7.62 -7.96
CA SER A 179 28.20 8.48 -8.89
C SER A 179 27.25 9.50 -9.52
N PHE A 180 27.80 10.56 -10.06
CA PHE A 180 27.06 11.56 -10.84
C PHE A 180 28.03 12.31 -11.78
N ASN A 181 27.49 13.09 -12.71
CA ASN A 181 28.20 13.96 -13.58
C ASN A 181 28.00 15.43 -13.19
N VAL A 182 29.05 16.23 -13.29
CA VAL A 182 29.01 17.68 -13.06
C VAL A 182 29.37 18.39 -14.35
N LYS A 183 28.54 19.37 -14.75
CA LYS A 183 28.82 20.26 -15.87
C LYS A 183 28.87 21.70 -15.39
N VAL A 184 30.02 22.33 -15.58
CA VAL A 184 30.21 23.77 -15.43
C VAL A 184 30.30 24.38 -16.84
N PRO A 185 29.67 25.54 -17.11
CA PRO A 185 29.81 26.23 -18.39
C PRO A 185 31.27 26.40 -18.80
N GLY A 186 31.56 26.17 -20.08
CA GLY A 186 32.91 26.27 -20.60
C GLY A 186 33.90 25.15 -20.19
N GLN A 187 33.52 24.26 -19.28
CA GLN A 187 34.37 23.16 -18.81
C GLN A 187 33.89 21.79 -19.34
N PRO A 188 34.77 20.81 -19.48
CA PRO A 188 34.39 19.43 -19.74
C PRO A 188 33.49 18.90 -18.63
N THR A 189 32.61 17.93 -18.96
CA THR A 189 31.84 17.20 -17.97
C THR A 189 32.77 16.34 -17.12
N VAL A 190 32.59 16.40 -15.80
CA VAL A 190 33.37 15.62 -14.84
C VAL A 190 32.51 14.57 -14.22
N ARG A 191 32.91 13.29 -14.31
CA ARG A 191 32.27 12.21 -13.57
C ARG A 191 32.86 12.14 -12.17
N VAL A 192 31.99 12.11 -11.17
CA VAL A 192 32.32 11.99 -9.75
C VAL A 192 31.88 10.64 -9.23
N SER A 193 32.74 9.93 -8.52
CA SER A 193 32.43 8.74 -7.76
C SER A 193 32.06 9.12 -6.33
N GLY A 194 31.02 8.47 -5.78
CA GLY A 194 30.44 8.82 -4.48
C GLY A 194 29.48 10.00 -4.58
N ASN A 195 29.30 10.72 -3.48
CA ASN A 195 28.26 11.75 -3.33
C ASN A 195 28.81 13.17 -3.07
N LYS A 196 30.14 13.36 -3.06
CA LYS A 196 30.78 14.65 -2.74
C LYS A 196 31.15 15.43 -4.01
N MET A 197 30.72 16.67 -4.10
CA MET A 197 31.05 17.54 -5.23
C MET A 197 32.54 17.92 -5.29
N SER A 198 33.28 17.70 -4.20
CA SER A 198 34.74 17.89 -4.18
C SER A 198 35.49 17.05 -5.24
N GLY A 199 34.88 15.93 -5.72
CA GLY A 199 35.42 15.17 -6.85
C GLY A 199 35.50 15.95 -8.18
N ALA A 200 34.77 17.07 -8.31
CA ALA A 200 34.80 17.98 -9.45
C ALA A 200 35.39 19.35 -9.10
N ALA A 201 36.15 19.48 -8.00
CA ALA A 201 36.63 20.76 -7.48
C ALA A 201 37.39 21.60 -8.53
N ALA A 202 38.22 20.96 -9.38
CA ALA A 202 38.98 21.64 -10.43
C ALA A 202 38.08 22.33 -11.48
N ALA A 203 36.96 21.71 -11.85
CA ALA A 203 35.97 22.31 -12.75
C ALA A 203 35.15 23.37 -12.03
N LEU A 204 34.68 23.06 -10.80
CA LEU A 204 33.86 23.95 -9.98
C LEU A 204 34.58 25.27 -9.63
N SER A 205 35.91 25.25 -9.45
CA SER A 205 36.70 26.48 -9.20
C SER A 205 36.73 27.45 -10.39
N LYS A 206 36.28 27.04 -11.57
CA LYS A 206 36.17 27.89 -12.78
C LYS A 206 34.76 28.48 -12.94
N ALA A 207 33.81 28.06 -12.13
CA ALA A 207 32.47 28.60 -12.17
C ALA A 207 32.44 30.07 -11.76
N GLN A 208 31.73 30.88 -12.53
CA GLN A 208 31.59 32.31 -12.33
C GLN A 208 30.19 32.66 -11.85
N LYS A 209 30.04 33.81 -11.21
CA LYS A 209 28.74 34.33 -10.84
C LYS A 209 27.78 34.39 -12.04
N GLY A 210 26.59 33.88 -11.90
CA GLY A 210 25.58 33.77 -12.96
C GLY A 210 25.64 32.46 -13.77
N ASP A 211 26.68 31.66 -13.59
CA ASP A 211 26.73 30.33 -14.22
C ASP A 211 25.68 29.39 -13.65
N VAL A 212 25.22 28.46 -14.49
CA VAL A 212 24.34 27.36 -14.10
C VAL A 212 25.13 26.05 -14.14
N VAL A 213 25.42 25.50 -12.97
CA VAL A 213 26.09 24.21 -12.82
C VAL A 213 25.05 23.10 -12.80
N GLY A 214 25.16 22.14 -13.73
CA GLY A 214 24.33 20.97 -13.80
C GLY A 214 24.94 19.77 -13.08
N VAL A 215 24.14 19.07 -12.28
CA VAL A 215 24.47 17.76 -11.70
C VAL A 215 23.45 16.76 -12.23
N PHE A 216 23.89 15.74 -12.94
CA PHE A 216 23.03 14.82 -13.69
C PHE A 216 23.60 13.41 -13.76
N ASP A 217 22.85 12.46 -14.34
CA ASP A 217 23.17 11.03 -14.32
C ASP A 217 23.48 10.54 -12.89
N ILE A 218 22.68 10.99 -11.93
CA ILE A 218 22.87 10.68 -10.51
C ILE A 218 22.49 9.23 -10.27
N LYS A 219 23.50 8.36 -10.21
CA LYS A 219 23.30 6.93 -9.94
C LYS A 219 23.25 6.70 -8.42
N TYR A 220 22.37 5.83 -8.02
CA TYR A 220 22.21 5.47 -6.60
C TYR A 220 22.00 3.97 -6.39
N LYS A 221 22.16 3.54 -5.15
CA LYS A 221 21.79 2.22 -4.66
C LYS A 221 20.94 2.38 -3.41
N THR A 222 19.80 1.65 -3.36
CA THR A 222 18.90 1.66 -2.22
C THR A 222 19.39 0.75 -1.10
N ASN A 223 18.85 0.91 0.10
CA ASN A 223 19.06 0.01 1.23
C ASN A 223 18.61 -1.44 0.96
N SER A 224 17.70 -1.67 0.00
CA SER A 224 17.31 -3.00 -0.49
C SER A 224 18.22 -3.54 -1.62
N GLY A 225 19.28 -2.81 -1.99
CA GLY A 225 20.25 -3.22 -3.00
C GLY A 225 19.87 -2.90 -4.45
N GLN A 226 18.74 -2.23 -4.69
CA GLN A 226 18.34 -1.82 -6.03
C GLN A 226 19.16 -0.60 -6.49
N SER A 227 19.53 -0.59 -7.78
CA SER A 227 20.19 0.56 -8.41
C SER A 227 19.20 1.34 -9.25
N GLY A 228 19.38 2.64 -9.32
CA GLY A 228 18.56 3.54 -10.12
C GLY A 228 19.28 4.82 -10.50
N GLU A 229 18.55 5.69 -11.18
CA GLU A 229 18.97 7.03 -11.57
C GLU A 229 17.98 8.05 -11.03
N ALA A 230 18.49 9.08 -10.37
CA ALA A 230 17.70 10.17 -9.81
C ALA A 230 17.61 11.35 -10.77
N SER A 231 16.61 12.21 -10.56
CA SER A 231 16.49 13.46 -11.33
C SER A 231 17.71 14.37 -11.11
N SER A 232 17.99 15.18 -12.12
CA SER A 232 19.11 16.15 -12.11
C SER A 232 18.88 17.27 -11.09
N VAL A 233 19.98 17.91 -10.67
CA VAL A 233 20.01 19.09 -9.81
C VAL A 233 20.67 20.25 -10.56
N THR A 234 20.14 21.45 -10.38
CA THR A 234 20.64 22.68 -10.97
C THR A 234 21.11 23.64 -9.88
N ILE A 235 22.29 24.23 -10.06
CA ILE A 235 22.85 25.20 -9.12
C ILE A 235 23.16 26.50 -9.87
N GLU A 236 22.56 27.59 -9.43
CA GLU A 236 22.92 28.94 -9.86
C GLU A 236 24.11 29.46 -9.02
N VAL A 237 25.16 29.93 -9.64
CA VAL A 237 26.35 30.43 -8.94
C VAL A 237 26.16 31.92 -8.59
N ARG A 238 26.32 32.25 -7.32
CA ARG A 238 26.19 33.63 -6.78
C ARG A 238 27.52 34.25 -6.45
#